data_05e0e6b6c508aefc40ba5d087987811c
#
_entry.id   05e0e6b6c508aefc40ba5d087987811c
#
_cell.length_a   1.000
_cell.length_b   1.000
_cell.length_c   1.000
_cell.angle_alpha   90.00
_cell.angle_beta   90.00
_cell.angle_gamma   90.00
#
_symmetry.space_group_name_H-M   'P 1'
#
loop_
_entity.id
_entity.type
_entity.pdbx_description
1 polymer ?
#
loop_
_entity_poly.entity_id
_entity_poly.type
_entity_poly.pdbx_seq_one_letter_code
_entity_poly.pdbx_strand_id
1 'polypeptide(L)'
;ESQFAQRLLDGIGVHRQNGSMKRRGHAVLADKAYSGRALRNELKNNGIKAVIPRKSNEKMASDGRAQLDRDAYCNRNVVERCFGRLKEYRRIATRYDKTARNYLAMVKLGCIRLFYQRLRN
;
A
#
# COMPACT_ATOMS: atom_id res chain seq x y z
N GLU A 1 10.41 6.59 6.48
CA GLU A 1 9.14 6.15 5.83
C GLU A 1 8.89 4.66 6.07
N SER A 2 9.89 3.81 5.91
CA SER A 2 9.76 2.37 6.13
C SER A 2 9.31 1.98 7.55
N GLN A 3 9.63 2.79 8.54
CA GLN A 3 9.22 2.58 9.95
C GLN A 3 7.71 2.57 10.14
N PHE A 4 6.97 3.29 9.29
CA PHE A 4 5.52 3.39 9.39
C PHE A 4 4.77 2.34 8.57
N ALA A 5 5.48 1.62 7.70
CA ALA A 5 4.86 0.64 6.81
C ALA A 5 4.11 -0.45 7.56
N GLN A 6 4.72 -1.01 8.60
CA GLN A 6 4.11 -2.03 9.44
C GLN A 6 2.83 -1.52 10.11
N ARG A 7 2.89 -0.33 10.70
CA ARG A 7 1.74 0.30 11.36
C ARG A 7 0.59 0.55 10.38
N LEU A 8 0.93 0.99 9.15
CA LEU A 8 -0.05 1.21 8.10
C LEU A 8 -0.72 -0.10 7.69
N LEU A 9 0.06 -1.16 7.50
CA LEU A 9 -0.44 -2.48 7.10
C LEU A 9 -1.32 -3.12 8.18
N ASP A 10 -0.99 -2.94 9.44
CA ASP A 10 -1.78 -3.45 10.57
C ASP A 10 -3.17 -2.83 10.63
N GLY A 11 -3.32 -1.60 10.12
CA GLY A 11 -4.60 -0.90 10.05
C GLY A 11 -5.50 -1.35 8.88
N ILE A 12 -4.99 -2.13 7.93
CA ILE A 12 -5.76 -2.57 6.76
C ILE A 12 -6.54 -3.85 7.08
N GLY A 13 -7.85 -3.77 6.99
CA GLY A 13 -8.71 -4.93 7.19
C GLY A 13 -10.17 -4.55 7.31
N VAL A 14 -11.02 -5.56 7.30
CA VAL A 14 -12.47 -5.41 7.48
C VAL A 14 -12.89 -6.17 8.73
N HIS A 15 -13.54 -5.48 9.64
CA HIS A 15 -14.09 -6.11 10.84
C HIS A 15 -15.28 -7.01 10.47
N ARG A 16 -15.25 -8.23 10.97
CA ARG A 16 -16.38 -9.17 10.85
C ARG A 16 -17.34 -8.97 12.01
N GLN A 17 -18.57 -9.45 11.84
CA GLN A 17 -19.59 -9.41 12.90
C GLN A 17 -19.17 -10.13 14.18
N ASN A 18 -18.31 -11.14 14.09
CA ASN A 18 -17.79 -11.87 15.24
C ASN A 18 -16.60 -11.18 15.95
N GLY A 19 -16.30 -9.92 15.58
CA GLY A 19 -15.18 -9.16 16.16
C GLY A 19 -13.81 -9.44 15.58
N SER A 20 -13.65 -10.47 14.75
CA SER A 20 -12.37 -10.75 14.08
C SER A 20 -12.13 -9.81 12.90
N MET A 21 -10.84 -9.56 12.58
CA MET A 21 -10.49 -8.74 11.42
C MET A 21 -10.13 -9.63 10.23
N LYS A 22 -10.81 -9.43 9.11
CA LYS A 22 -10.47 -10.07 7.85
C LYS A 22 -9.48 -9.19 7.08
N ARG A 23 -8.28 -9.66 6.91
CA ARG A 23 -7.26 -9.03 6.08
C ARG A 23 -7.26 -9.70 4.70
N ARG A 24 -7.33 -8.86 3.64
CA ARG A 24 -7.39 -9.33 2.25
C ARG A 24 -6.15 -8.90 1.46
N GLY A 25 -5.00 -9.15 1.94
CA GLY A 25 -3.79 -8.87 1.19
C GLY A 25 -3.06 -10.16 0.83
N HIS A 26 -2.81 -10.40 -0.44
CA HIS A 26 -1.98 -11.53 -0.88
C HIS A 26 -0.54 -11.09 -1.13
N ALA A 27 -0.35 -9.84 -1.51
CA ALA A 27 0.95 -9.27 -1.81
C ALA A 27 1.00 -7.78 -1.48
N VAL A 28 2.17 -7.30 -1.12
CA VAL A 28 2.46 -5.87 -0.96
C VAL A 28 3.46 -5.47 -2.03
N LEU A 29 3.06 -4.51 -2.86
CA LEU A 29 3.90 -3.91 -3.87
C LEU A 29 4.38 -2.56 -3.36
N ALA A 30 5.69 -2.38 -3.26
CA ALA A 30 6.29 -1.14 -2.80
C ALA A 30 7.59 -0.86 -3.53
N ASP A 31 8.08 0.37 -3.44
CA ASP A 31 9.37 0.71 -4.04
C ASP A 31 10.55 0.21 -3.19
N LYS A 32 11.75 0.34 -3.73
CA LYS A 32 12.98 -0.15 -3.08
C LYS A 32 13.30 0.52 -1.74
N ALA A 33 12.68 1.65 -1.42
CA ALA A 33 12.84 2.30 -0.12
C ALA A 33 12.30 1.43 1.03
N TYR A 34 11.35 0.54 0.72
CA TYR A 34 10.73 -0.38 1.68
C TYR A 34 11.37 -1.76 1.70
N SER A 35 12.56 -1.94 1.13
CA SER A 35 13.19 -3.27 0.97
C SER A 35 13.80 -3.84 2.25
N GLY A 36 13.70 -3.15 3.38
CA GLY A 36 14.29 -3.57 4.65
C GLY A 36 13.94 -4.99 5.09
N ARG A 37 14.90 -5.66 5.70
CA ARG A 37 14.75 -7.07 6.16
C ARG A 37 13.61 -7.23 7.16
N ALA A 38 13.43 -6.29 8.09
CA ALA A 38 12.39 -6.36 9.11
C ALA A 38 10.98 -6.40 8.48
N LEU A 39 10.70 -5.52 7.52
CA LEU A 39 9.42 -5.50 6.83
C LEU A 39 9.19 -6.77 6.01
N ARG A 40 10.22 -7.26 5.30
CA ARG A 40 10.12 -8.52 4.52
C ARG A 40 9.81 -9.71 5.41
N ASN A 41 10.47 -9.83 6.56
CA ASN A 41 10.23 -10.90 7.52
C ASN A 41 8.81 -10.83 8.09
N GLU A 42 8.34 -9.65 8.41
CA GLU A 42 6.99 -9.44 8.92
C GLU A 42 5.93 -9.84 7.90
N LEU A 43 6.09 -9.43 6.65
CA LEU A 43 5.19 -9.83 5.55
C LEU A 43 5.19 -11.35 5.36
N LYS A 44 6.36 -11.97 5.40
CA LYS A 44 6.49 -13.43 5.29
C LYS A 44 5.77 -14.14 6.45
N ASN A 45 5.93 -13.67 7.68
CA ASN A 45 5.29 -14.24 8.86
C ASN A 45 3.75 -14.14 8.77
N ASN A 46 3.24 -13.11 8.12
CA ASN A 46 1.80 -12.91 7.89
C ASN A 46 1.28 -13.62 6.63
N GLY A 47 2.12 -14.36 5.91
CA GLY A 47 1.74 -15.03 4.66
C GLY A 47 1.50 -14.09 3.49
N ILE A 48 2.07 -12.90 3.53
CA ILE A 48 1.95 -11.87 2.47
C ILE A 48 3.20 -11.87 1.62
N LYS A 49 3.03 -11.95 0.30
CA LYS A 49 4.13 -11.88 -0.66
C LYS A 49 4.66 -10.45 -0.75
N ALA A 50 5.96 -10.27 -0.57
CA ALA A 50 6.62 -8.99 -0.77
C ALA A 50 7.08 -8.84 -2.22
N VAL A 51 6.52 -7.87 -2.95
CA VAL A 51 6.92 -7.51 -4.31
C VAL A 51 7.63 -6.17 -4.24
N ILE A 52 8.85 -6.19 -3.72
CA ILE A 52 9.65 -5.01 -3.40
C ILE A 52 11.05 -5.21 -3.99
N PRO A 53 11.52 -4.32 -4.88
CA PRO A 53 12.87 -4.39 -5.41
C PRO A 53 13.91 -4.24 -4.31
N ARG A 54 15.04 -4.91 -4.44
CA ARG A 54 16.16 -4.76 -3.54
C ARG A 54 17.00 -3.52 -3.90
N LYS A 55 17.61 -2.93 -2.89
CA LYS A 55 18.64 -1.90 -3.11
C LYS A 55 19.91 -2.56 -3.65
N SER A 56 20.71 -1.81 -4.41
CA SER A 56 21.94 -2.31 -5.00
C SER A 56 22.99 -2.78 -3.98
N ASN A 57 22.92 -2.27 -2.75
CA ASN A 57 23.82 -2.63 -1.67
C ASN A 57 23.34 -3.83 -0.84
N GLU A 58 22.17 -4.35 -1.12
CA GLU A 58 21.62 -5.53 -0.45
C GLU A 58 22.12 -6.80 -1.14
N LYS A 59 22.74 -7.68 -0.36
CA LYS A 59 23.17 -8.99 -0.86
C LYS A 59 21.94 -9.82 -1.21
N MET A 60 22.00 -10.50 -2.34
CA MET A 60 20.99 -11.51 -2.67
C MET A 60 20.99 -12.58 -1.58
N ALA A 61 19.82 -12.86 -1.03
CA ALA A 61 19.70 -13.94 -0.09
C ALA A 61 20.05 -15.25 -0.79
N SER A 62 20.89 -16.06 -0.15
CA SER A 62 21.36 -17.36 -0.66
C SER A 62 20.26 -18.41 -0.84
N ASP A 63 19.04 -18.10 -0.41
CA ASP A 63 17.92 -19.04 -0.35
C ASP A 63 17.01 -19.02 -1.60
N GLY A 64 17.40 -18.37 -2.68
CA GLY A 64 16.67 -18.38 -3.97
C GLY A 64 15.34 -17.65 -3.98
N ARG A 65 14.90 -17.09 -2.84
CA ARG A 65 13.62 -16.37 -2.72
C ARG A 65 13.68 -14.93 -3.19
N ALA A 66 14.72 -14.58 -3.90
CA ALA A 66 15.08 -13.18 -4.12
C ALA A 66 14.66 -12.62 -5.48
N GLN A 67 14.02 -13.40 -6.33
CA GLN A 67 13.57 -12.87 -7.62
C GLN A 67 12.32 -12.03 -7.43
N LEU A 68 12.41 -10.76 -7.86
CA LEU A 68 11.28 -9.87 -7.94
C LEU A 68 10.27 -10.43 -8.95
N ASP A 69 9.01 -10.53 -8.54
CA ASP A 69 7.91 -10.80 -9.47
C ASP A 69 7.70 -9.54 -10.33
N ARG A 70 8.33 -9.55 -11.51
CA ARG A 70 8.29 -8.38 -12.41
C ARG A 70 6.91 -8.13 -12.97
N ASP A 71 6.14 -9.16 -13.24
CA ASP A 71 4.78 -9.03 -13.77
C ASP A 71 3.86 -8.37 -12.74
N ALA A 72 3.93 -8.81 -11.48
CA ALA A 72 3.20 -8.17 -10.40
C ALA A 72 3.68 -6.73 -10.17
N TYR A 73 5.00 -6.50 -10.21
CA TYR A 73 5.57 -5.17 -9.99
C TYR A 73 5.16 -4.15 -11.06
N CYS A 74 5.02 -4.57 -12.31
CA CYS A 74 4.53 -3.71 -13.38
C CYS A 74 3.13 -3.12 -13.08
N ASN A 75 2.33 -3.82 -12.30
CA ASN A 75 1.01 -3.32 -11.89
C ASN A 75 1.06 -2.24 -10.80
N ARG A 76 2.23 -1.92 -10.27
CA ARG A 76 2.37 -0.86 -9.25
C ARG A 76 1.89 0.50 -9.74
N ASN A 77 1.90 0.75 -11.02
CA ASN A 77 1.40 1.99 -11.62
C ASN A 77 -0.09 2.28 -11.30
N VAL A 78 -0.83 1.29 -10.83
CA VAL A 78 -2.21 1.49 -10.34
C VAL A 78 -2.25 2.50 -9.20
N VAL A 79 -1.26 2.47 -8.30
CA VAL A 79 -1.15 3.43 -7.19
C VAL A 79 -0.95 4.85 -7.72
N GLU A 80 -0.06 5.02 -8.69
CA GLU A 80 0.22 6.32 -9.29
C GLU A 80 -1.01 6.88 -10.01
N ARG A 81 -1.73 6.03 -10.72
CA ARG A 81 -3.00 6.42 -11.37
C ARG A 81 -4.07 6.79 -10.35
N CYS A 82 -4.14 6.07 -9.23
CA CYS A 82 -5.06 6.40 -8.15
C CYS A 82 -4.77 7.79 -7.56
N PHE A 83 -3.51 8.06 -7.25
CA PHE A 83 -3.11 9.39 -6.75
C PHE A 83 -3.35 10.48 -7.79
N GLY A 84 -3.11 10.21 -9.07
CA GLY A 84 -3.43 11.15 -10.15
C GLY A 84 -4.90 11.55 -10.12
N ARG A 85 -5.79 10.59 -10.01
CA ARG A 85 -7.24 10.85 -9.91
C ARG A 85 -7.64 11.59 -8.65
N LEU A 86 -7.03 11.25 -7.50
CA LEU A 86 -7.28 11.97 -6.25
C LEU A 86 -6.85 13.43 -6.33
N LYS A 87 -5.75 13.71 -7.02
CA LYS A 87 -5.26 15.09 -7.22
C LYS A 87 -6.14 15.94 -8.14
N GLU A 88 -7.04 15.32 -8.93
CA GLU A 88 -8.07 16.06 -9.67
C GLU A 88 -9.03 16.79 -8.72
N TYR A 89 -9.16 16.31 -7.48
CA TYR A 89 -9.90 17.03 -6.44
C TYR A 89 -9.02 18.14 -5.84
N ARG A 90 -9.39 19.37 -6.13
CA ARG A 90 -8.60 20.56 -5.77
C ARG A 90 -8.25 20.63 -4.28
N ARG A 91 -9.17 20.30 -3.38
CA ARG A 91 -8.92 20.31 -1.94
C ARG A 91 -7.82 19.34 -1.52
N ILE A 92 -7.73 18.19 -2.17
CA ILE A 92 -6.70 17.18 -1.91
C ILE A 92 -5.36 17.64 -2.48
N ALA A 93 -5.33 18.08 -3.75
CA ALA A 93 -4.11 18.51 -4.42
C ALA A 93 -3.43 19.71 -3.74
N THR A 94 -4.21 20.67 -3.29
CA THR A 94 -3.69 21.88 -2.64
C THR A 94 -3.48 21.73 -1.15
N ARG A 95 -3.86 20.61 -0.56
CA ARG A 95 -3.88 20.40 0.89
C ARG A 95 -4.58 21.53 1.62
N TYR A 96 -5.76 21.88 1.15
CA TYR A 96 -6.58 22.95 1.70
C TYR A 96 -6.82 22.77 3.21
N ASP A 97 -7.11 21.56 3.63
CA ASP A 97 -7.29 21.22 5.04
C ASP A 97 -5.93 21.04 5.71
N LYS A 98 -5.65 21.88 6.71
CA LYS A 98 -4.34 21.93 7.37
C LYS A 98 -4.15 20.92 8.49
N THR A 99 -5.23 20.44 9.09
CA THR A 99 -5.14 19.36 10.07
C THR A 99 -5.06 18.00 9.39
N ALA A 100 -4.22 17.12 9.92
CA ALA A 100 -4.07 15.75 9.37
C ALA A 100 -5.40 14.98 9.35
N ARG A 101 -6.22 15.17 10.40
CA ARG A 101 -7.54 14.52 10.51
C ARG A 101 -8.49 14.96 9.39
N ASN A 102 -8.61 16.25 9.15
CA ASN A 102 -9.51 16.78 8.12
C ASN A 102 -9.01 16.44 6.71
N TYR A 103 -7.70 16.55 6.50
CA TYR A 103 -7.10 16.13 5.22
C TYR A 103 -7.36 14.66 4.93
N LEU A 104 -7.15 13.77 5.91
CA LEU A 104 -7.42 12.34 5.75
C LEU A 104 -8.89 12.07 5.46
N ALA A 105 -9.81 12.79 6.11
CA ALA A 105 -11.24 12.67 5.84
C ALA A 105 -11.56 13.02 4.38
N MET A 106 -10.97 14.08 3.83
CA MET A 106 -11.14 14.47 2.42
C MET A 106 -10.57 13.42 1.47
N VAL A 107 -9.41 12.85 1.78
CA VAL A 107 -8.82 11.75 0.99
C VAL A 107 -9.74 10.53 1.00
N LYS A 108 -10.29 10.16 2.14
CA LYS A 108 -11.25 9.04 2.25
C LYS A 108 -12.51 9.27 1.42
N LEU A 109 -13.06 10.48 1.43
CA LEU A 109 -14.22 10.82 0.58
C LEU A 109 -13.88 10.74 -0.90
N GLY A 110 -12.70 11.20 -1.30
CA GLY A 110 -12.21 11.06 -2.66
C GLY A 110 -12.10 9.59 -3.09
N CYS A 111 -11.56 8.75 -2.24
CA CYS A 111 -11.46 7.31 -2.48
C CYS A 111 -12.85 6.65 -2.62
N ILE A 112 -13.78 6.98 -1.73
CA ILE A 112 -15.16 6.48 -1.80
C ILE A 112 -15.78 6.83 -3.14
N ARG A 113 -15.63 8.07 -3.59
CA ARG A 113 -16.15 8.51 -4.91
C ARG A 113 -15.53 7.74 -6.05
N LEU A 114 -14.22 7.53 -6.05
CA LEU A 114 -13.53 6.76 -7.09
C LEU A 114 -14.02 5.31 -7.16
N PHE A 115 -14.17 4.66 -6.01
CA PHE A 115 -14.70 3.29 -5.94
C PHE A 115 -16.15 3.22 -6.39
N TYR A 116 -16.98 4.17 -5.98
CA TYR A 116 -18.36 4.24 -6.40
C TYR A 116 -18.51 4.40 -7.92
N GLN A 117 -17.73 5.29 -8.53
CA GLN A 117 -17.71 5.46 -9.98
C GLN A 117 -17.35 4.17 -10.70
N ARG A 118 -16.38 3.41 -10.15
CA ARG A 118 -15.97 2.13 -10.75
C ARG A 118 -17.05 1.06 -10.64
N LEU A 119 -17.80 1.06 -9.56
CA LEU A 119 -18.89 0.10 -9.37
C LEU A 119 -20.08 0.36 -10.30
N ARG A 120 -20.29 1.62 -10.69
CA ARG A 120 -21.37 2.00 -11.63
C ARG A 120 -21.06 1.62 -13.07
N ASN A 121 -19.80 1.53 -13.39
CA ASN A 121 -19.35 1.16 -14.73
C ASN A 121 -19.08 -0.34 -14.80
#